data_8c44ce6090c36f5ec8ab6b61e5d3a4cd
#
_entry.id   8c44ce6090c36f5ec8ab6b61e5d3a4cd
#
_cell.length_a   1.000
_cell.length_b   1.000
_cell.length_c   1.000
_cell.angle_alpha   90.00
_cell.angle_beta   90.00
_cell.angle_gamma   90.00
#
_symmetry.space_group_name_H-M   'P 1'
#
loop_
_entity.id
_entity.type
_entity.pdbx_description
1 polymer ?
#
loop_
_entity_poly.entity_id
_entity_poly.type
_entity_poly.pdbx_seq_one_letter_code
_entity_poly.pdbx_strand_id
1 'polypeptide(L)'
;LEYLPRAAMLSARAAPSLVRAARLCTAATRRVTADALVRHVDVSPVAETRTAFVGRSVDLGWGRVYGGQTMAQALAACQKLVGGDFSVHQLSCQFLRGGDVSADIRFDCEVLSHGRSFSAVAVRASQEGAPILCMTASFQRAERGLEHQDGLGPLPRGLPAPEDLPTLADRFAPHLAKVPPRLRQLYSAEANPLDLRPCEFVAPWDESVRAPRQAVWVRAKDPLPPGDGAVHQRLLTYFTDWALLGTALQPHPTAMWRRELQAASLSHSVTFHRPFRMDAWLCHVMRSPSASGGRGFALGEVWSEDGRLVASTSQEGLMRVRSTER
;
A
#
# COMPACT_ATOMS: atom_id res chain seq x y z
N LEU A 1 7.69 -40.45 41.43
CA LEU A 1 6.32 -40.80 41.80
C LEU A 1 5.47 -40.48 40.57
N GLU A 2 5.39 -41.38 39.59
CA GLU A 2 4.41 -42.45 39.41
C GLU A 2 2.96 -41.94 39.45
N TYR A 3 2.29 -41.91 38.29
CA TYR A 3 1.13 -42.78 37.98
C TYR A 3 0.63 -42.57 36.56
N LEU A 4 0.78 -43.58 35.70
CA LEU A 4 -0.06 -43.99 34.57
C LEU A 4 -0.87 -45.22 35.05
N PRO A 5 -1.83 -45.80 34.31
CA PRO A 5 -2.78 -45.38 33.29
C PRO A 5 -4.22 -45.88 33.53
N ARG A 6 -5.20 -45.56 32.68
CA ARG A 6 -6.32 -46.49 32.37
C ARG A 6 -6.87 -46.27 30.96
N ALA A 7 -6.73 -47.30 30.17
CA ALA A 7 -7.39 -47.53 28.90
C ALA A 7 -8.88 -47.86 29.14
N ALA A 8 -9.76 -47.43 28.23
CA ALA A 8 -11.05 -48.04 27.98
C ALA A 8 -11.35 -48.04 26.49
N MET A 9 -11.68 -49.22 26.05
CA MET A 9 -11.87 -49.69 24.66
C MET A 9 -13.18 -49.24 24.01
N LEU A 10 -13.09 -49.10 22.67
CA LEU A 10 -14.03 -49.54 21.63
C LEU A 10 -15.46 -48.96 21.57
N SER A 11 -15.68 -48.19 20.49
CA SER A 11 -16.84 -48.47 19.63
C SER A 11 -16.51 -47.95 18.20
N ALA A 12 -16.33 -48.91 17.30
CA ALA A 12 -16.28 -48.69 15.86
C ALA A 12 -17.68 -48.27 15.38
N ARG A 13 -17.77 -47.11 14.77
CA ARG A 13 -18.87 -46.73 13.87
C ARG A 13 -18.33 -46.21 12.56
N ALA A 14 -18.88 -46.82 11.51
CA ALA A 14 -18.60 -46.72 10.11
C ALA A 14 -18.26 -45.35 9.55
N ALA A 15 -17.26 -45.28 8.70
CA ALA A 15 -16.94 -44.18 7.82
C ALA A 15 -18.06 -43.97 6.76
N PRO A 16 -18.52 -42.76 6.52
CA PRO A 16 -19.21 -42.39 5.30
C PRO A 16 -18.19 -41.88 4.28
N SER A 17 -18.12 -42.65 3.20
CA SER A 17 -17.68 -42.41 1.84
C SER A 17 -16.97 -41.06 1.52
N LEU A 18 -15.71 -41.19 1.18
CA LEU A 18 -14.87 -40.31 0.37
C LEU A 18 -15.42 -40.10 -1.06
N VAL A 19 -16.52 -39.37 -1.22
CA VAL A 19 -17.03 -38.89 -2.52
C VAL A 19 -17.70 -37.51 -2.29
N ARG A 20 -16.93 -36.52 -1.83
CA ARG A 20 -17.40 -35.11 -1.80
C ARG A 20 -16.27 -34.10 -1.81
N ALA A 21 -15.25 -34.34 -2.60
CA ALA A 21 -14.15 -33.42 -2.76
C ALA A 21 -13.79 -33.23 -4.24
N ALA A 22 -14.73 -32.83 -5.06
CA ALA A 22 -14.46 -32.36 -6.42
C ALA A 22 -15.62 -31.45 -6.91
N ARG A 23 -15.95 -30.44 -6.11
CA ARG A 23 -16.49 -29.21 -6.64
C ARG A 23 -15.47 -28.12 -6.27
N LEU A 24 -14.35 -28.10 -6.99
CA LEU A 24 -13.59 -26.89 -7.20
C LEU A 24 -14.54 -25.95 -7.93
N CYS A 25 -15.22 -25.14 -7.12
CA CYS A 25 -15.97 -24.00 -7.56
C CYS A 25 -14.96 -23.13 -8.32
N THR A 26 -15.03 -23.12 -9.65
CA THR A 26 -14.54 -22.03 -10.49
C THR A 26 -15.45 -20.84 -10.20
N ALA A 27 -15.29 -20.26 -9.02
CA ALA A 27 -15.79 -18.92 -8.76
C ALA A 27 -15.03 -18.04 -9.75
N ALA A 28 -15.70 -17.62 -10.82
CA ALA A 28 -15.18 -16.61 -11.72
C ALA A 28 -14.66 -15.47 -10.84
N THR A 29 -13.37 -15.20 -10.90
CA THR A 29 -12.72 -14.18 -10.06
C THR A 29 -13.40 -12.87 -10.39
N ARG A 30 -14.26 -12.38 -9.50
CA ARG A 30 -15.03 -11.17 -9.73
C ARG A 30 -14.04 -10.00 -9.82
N ARG A 31 -14.06 -9.28 -10.96
CA ARG A 31 -13.21 -8.11 -11.16
C ARG A 31 -13.39 -7.13 -10.01
N VAL A 32 -12.27 -6.74 -9.38
CA VAL A 32 -12.26 -5.67 -8.37
C VAL A 32 -12.27 -4.33 -9.10
N THR A 33 -13.25 -3.50 -8.82
CA THR A 33 -13.43 -2.18 -9.44
C THR A 33 -12.71 -1.08 -8.67
N ALA A 34 -12.43 0.04 -9.34
CA ALA A 34 -11.90 1.23 -8.67
C ALA A 34 -12.83 1.73 -7.55
N ASP A 35 -14.15 1.63 -7.73
CA ASP A 35 -15.14 1.95 -6.71
C ASP A 35 -15.04 1.03 -5.47
N ALA A 36 -14.71 -0.25 -5.65
CA ALA A 36 -14.43 -1.14 -4.53
C ALA A 36 -13.17 -0.71 -3.75
N LEU A 37 -12.12 -0.23 -4.45
CA LEU A 37 -10.94 0.32 -3.79
C LEU A 37 -11.27 1.64 -3.08
N VAL A 38 -12.07 2.53 -3.67
CA VAL A 38 -12.53 3.77 -3.02
C VAL A 38 -13.24 3.45 -1.70
N ARG A 39 -14.17 2.49 -1.70
CA ARG A 39 -14.83 2.03 -0.45
C ARG A 39 -13.85 1.39 0.54
N HIS A 40 -12.86 0.68 0.03
CA HIS A 40 -11.86 0.02 0.88
C HIS A 40 -10.95 1.01 1.62
N VAL A 41 -10.58 2.12 0.99
CA VAL A 41 -9.77 3.19 1.61
C VAL A 41 -10.62 4.22 2.35
N ASP A 42 -11.93 4.03 2.45
CA ASP A 42 -12.81 4.87 3.25
C ASP A 42 -13.01 4.29 4.66
N VAL A 43 -13.51 5.11 5.58
CA VAL A 43 -13.78 4.76 6.98
C VAL A 43 -15.16 5.22 7.41
N SER A 44 -15.74 4.54 8.37
CA SER A 44 -17.02 4.88 8.98
C SER A 44 -16.81 5.54 10.35
N PRO A 45 -17.61 6.57 10.72
CA PRO A 45 -17.53 7.17 12.04
C PRO A 45 -17.95 6.16 13.13
N VAL A 46 -17.34 6.25 14.30
CA VAL A 46 -17.80 5.55 15.50
C VAL A 46 -18.92 6.36 16.16
N ALA A 47 -20.07 5.74 16.42
CA ALA A 47 -21.31 6.43 16.81
C ALA A 47 -21.19 7.33 18.05
N GLU A 48 -20.30 7.03 18.97
CA GLU A 48 -20.20 7.70 20.27
C GLU A 48 -19.15 8.83 20.29
N THR A 49 -18.42 9.02 19.19
CA THR A 49 -17.34 10.04 19.15
C THR A 49 -17.30 10.72 17.78
N ARG A 50 -16.89 12.01 17.77
CA ARG A 50 -16.72 12.76 16.54
C ARG A 50 -15.31 12.61 15.94
N THR A 51 -14.39 12.02 16.68
CA THR A 51 -12.96 11.98 16.34
C THR A 51 -12.43 10.56 16.14
N ALA A 52 -13.31 9.55 16.21
CA ALA A 52 -12.92 8.17 15.97
C ALA A 52 -13.66 7.58 14.77
N PHE A 53 -12.93 6.76 14.01
CA PHE A 53 -13.40 6.09 12.81
C PHE A 53 -12.98 4.63 12.80
N VAL A 54 -13.65 3.82 11.99
CA VAL A 54 -13.33 2.40 11.77
C VAL A 54 -13.19 2.12 10.29
N GLY A 55 -12.12 1.43 9.91
CA GLY A 55 -11.88 0.90 8.57
C GLY A 55 -11.73 -0.61 8.59
N ARG A 56 -12.25 -1.29 7.55
CA ARG A 56 -12.11 -2.73 7.39
C ARG A 56 -10.73 -3.11 6.88
N SER A 57 -10.17 -4.19 7.41
CA SER A 57 -8.97 -4.81 6.87
C SER A 57 -9.29 -5.73 5.68
N VAL A 58 -8.32 -5.88 4.77
CA VAL A 58 -8.38 -6.85 3.67
C VAL A 58 -7.04 -7.57 3.59
N ASP A 59 -7.08 -8.90 3.47
CA ASP A 59 -5.88 -9.68 3.19
C ASP A 59 -5.58 -9.68 1.68
N LEU A 60 -4.50 -9.02 1.30
CA LEU A 60 -3.96 -9.08 -0.06
C LEU A 60 -3.06 -10.32 -0.28
N GLY A 61 -3.07 -11.28 0.65
CA GLY A 61 -2.24 -12.49 0.61
C GLY A 61 -0.91 -12.35 1.35
N TRP A 62 -0.64 -11.23 2.00
CA TRP A 62 0.57 -11.00 2.79
C TRP A 62 0.48 -11.57 4.22
N GLY A 63 -0.75 -11.92 4.70
CA GLY A 63 -1.00 -12.34 6.08
C GLY A 63 -0.86 -11.20 7.10
N ARG A 64 -0.81 -9.97 6.64
CA ARG A 64 -0.83 -8.73 7.42
C ARG A 64 -1.46 -7.63 6.60
N VAL A 65 -2.02 -6.63 7.28
CA VAL A 65 -2.61 -5.47 6.62
C VAL A 65 -1.54 -4.73 5.81
N TYR A 66 -1.89 -4.34 4.60
CA TYR A 66 -1.05 -3.53 3.73
C TYR A 66 -0.87 -2.11 4.31
N GLY A 67 0.38 -1.62 4.37
CA GLY A 67 0.67 -0.31 4.96
C GLY A 67 -0.02 0.83 4.24
N GLY A 68 -0.04 0.80 2.91
CA GLY A 68 -0.76 1.77 2.08
C GLY A 68 -2.26 1.83 2.37
N GLN A 69 -2.90 0.70 2.71
CA GLN A 69 -4.29 0.66 3.17
C GLN A 69 -4.45 1.45 4.48
N THR A 70 -3.60 1.13 5.47
CA THR A 70 -3.70 1.77 6.79
C THR A 70 -3.49 3.28 6.70
N MET A 71 -2.52 3.73 5.87
CA MET A 71 -2.28 5.16 5.63
C MET A 71 -3.47 5.84 4.93
N ALA A 72 -4.02 5.23 3.88
CA ALA A 72 -5.12 5.79 3.13
C ALA A 72 -6.40 5.92 3.97
N GLN A 73 -6.69 4.93 4.81
CA GLN A 73 -7.80 4.95 5.76
C GLN A 73 -7.55 5.99 6.88
N ALA A 74 -6.33 6.11 7.39
CA ALA A 74 -5.96 7.15 8.34
C ALA A 74 -6.15 8.56 7.74
N LEU A 75 -5.75 8.75 6.47
CA LEU A 75 -6.01 9.99 5.74
C LEU A 75 -7.51 10.26 5.57
N ALA A 76 -8.31 9.23 5.25
CA ALA A 76 -9.77 9.35 5.13
C ALA A 76 -10.41 9.83 6.45
N ALA A 77 -9.95 9.31 7.59
CA ALA A 77 -10.39 9.76 8.91
C ALA A 77 -10.07 11.24 9.16
N CYS A 78 -8.84 11.66 8.85
CA CYS A 78 -8.42 13.06 8.96
C CYS A 78 -9.24 13.99 8.04
N GLN A 79 -9.47 13.59 6.77
CA GLN A 79 -10.26 14.36 5.80
C GLN A 79 -11.71 14.55 6.25
N LYS A 80 -12.34 13.51 6.81
CA LYS A 80 -13.70 13.59 7.36
C LYS A 80 -13.80 14.53 8.57
N LEU A 81 -12.73 14.61 9.37
CA LEU A 81 -12.68 15.46 10.55
C LEU A 81 -12.47 16.94 10.19
N VAL A 82 -11.61 17.22 9.22
CA VAL A 82 -11.25 18.60 8.83
C VAL A 82 -12.31 19.26 7.95
N GLY A 83 -12.97 18.48 7.07
CA GLY A 83 -13.99 18.95 6.14
C GLY A 83 -13.47 19.35 4.76
N GLY A 84 -14.40 19.52 3.81
CA GLY A 84 -14.12 19.63 2.38
C GLY A 84 -13.44 20.88 1.87
N ASP A 85 -13.37 21.95 2.68
CA ASP A 85 -12.71 23.21 2.30
C ASP A 85 -11.17 23.13 2.32
N PHE A 86 -10.64 22.07 2.92
CA PHE A 86 -9.22 21.85 3.09
C PHE A 86 -8.77 20.63 2.28
N SER A 87 -7.63 20.77 1.63
CA SER A 87 -6.95 19.65 0.95
C SER A 87 -5.69 19.27 1.72
N VAL A 88 -5.42 17.97 1.85
CA VAL A 88 -4.14 17.52 2.44
C VAL A 88 -3.01 17.95 1.51
N HIS A 89 -1.96 18.54 2.09
CA HIS A 89 -0.75 18.86 1.35
C HIS A 89 0.45 18.03 1.85
N GLN A 90 0.39 17.46 3.07
CA GLN A 90 1.45 16.61 3.60
C GLN A 90 0.90 15.61 4.61
N LEU A 91 1.43 14.39 4.59
CA LEU A 91 1.28 13.41 5.66
C LEU A 91 2.61 12.71 5.95
N SER A 92 2.78 12.27 7.19
CA SER A 92 3.93 11.46 7.61
C SER A 92 3.50 10.46 8.67
N CYS A 93 3.97 9.22 8.56
CA CYS A 93 3.61 8.16 9.48
C CYS A 93 4.78 7.29 9.93
N GLN A 94 4.59 6.65 11.08
CA GLN A 94 5.42 5.58 11.61
C GLN A 94 4.58 4.29 11.69
N PHE A 95 5.07 3.20 11.11
CA PHE A 95 4.51 1.87 11.28
C PHE A 95 5.09 1.24 12.55
N LEU A 96 4.21 0.86 13.46
CA LEU A 96 4.61 0.38 14.81
C LEU A 96 4.62 -1.14 14.89
N ARG A 97 3.66 -1.79 14.19
CA ARG A 97 3.57 -3.25 14.06
C ARG A 97 2.72 -3.64 12.85
N GLY A 98 2.84 -4.91 12.43
CA GLY A 98 1.96 -5.47 11.40
C GLY A 98 0.52 -5.57 11.89
N GLY A 99 -0.45 -5.11 11.09
CA GLY A 99 -1.87 -5.25 11.39
C GLY A 99 -2.38 -6.66 11.07
N ASP A 100 -3.38 -7.12 11.83
CA ASP A 100 -4.12 -8.36 11.61
C ASP A 100 -5.18 -8.13 10.52
N VAL A 101 -5.19 -8.98 9.50
CA VAL A 101 -6.13 -8.90 8.38
C VAL A 101 -7.56 -9.31 8.76
N SER A 102 -7.76 -9.97 9.91
CA SER A 102 -9.05 -10.41 10.41
C SER A 102 -9.75 -9.39 11.31
N ALA A 103 -9.03 -8.36 11.77
CA ALA A 103 -9.54 -7.35 12.68
C ALA A 103 -9.73 -6.00 11.97
N ASP A 104 -10.81 -5.29 12.30
CA ASP A 104 -11.02 -3.91 11.86
C ASP A 104 -9.99 -2.97 12.50
N ILE A 105 -9.72 -1.85 11.84
CA ILE A 105 -8.77 -0.84 12.31
C ILE A 105 -9.54 0.35 12.86
N ARG A 106 -9.27 0.70 14.11
CA ARG A 106 -9.78 1.93 14.74
C ARG A 106 -8.78 3.07 14.51
N PHE A 107 -9.30 4.22 14.12
CA PHE A 107 -8.55 5.47 13.89
C PHE A 107 -9.03 6.52 14.86
N ASP A 108 -8.22 6.83 15.87
CA ASP A 108 -8.47 7.91 16.82
C ASP A 108 -7.72 9.16 16.38
N CYS A 109 -8.46 10.23 16.07
CA CYS A 109 -7.94 11.47 15.53
C CYS A 109 -7.95 12.58 16.58
N GLU A 110 -6.90 13.42 16.56
CA GLU A 110 -6.76 14.60 17.39
C GLU A 110 -6.47 15.81 16.48
N VAL A 111 -7.28 16.86 16.58
CA VAL A 111 -7.03 18.12 15.89
C VAL A 111 -5.95 18.88 16.66
N LEU A 112 -4.73 18.94 16.12
CA LEU A 112 -3.60 19.64 16.72
C LEU A 112 -3.70 21.15 16.54
N SER A 113 -4.23 21.57 15.39
CA SER A 113 -4.44 22.97 15.04
C SER A 113 -5.53 23.09 13.98
N HIS A 114 -6.38 24.11 14.08
CA HIS A 114 -7.38 24.42 13.07
C HIS A 114 -7.50 25.95 12.94
N GLY A 115 -6.86 26.49 11.90
CA GLY A 115 -6.85 27.92 11.60
C GLY A 115 -7.65 28.25 10.35
N ARG A 116 -7.52 29.51 9.91
CA ARG A 116 -8.22 29.99 8.72
C ARG A 116 -7.71 29.34 7.42
N SER A 117 -6.38 29.16 7.30
CA SER A 117 -5.74 28.66 6.07
C SER A 117 -5.19 27.25 6.22
N PHE A 118 -4.80 26.83 7.44
CA PHE A 118 -4.18 25.54 7.71
C PHE A 118 -4.90 24.77 8.82
N SER A 119 -4.88 23.45 8.72
CA SER A 119 -5.31 22.53 9.78
C SER A 119 -4.32 21.37 9.89
N ALA A 120 -4.07 20.90 11.10
CA ALA A 120 -3.20 19.76 11.36
C ALA A 120 -3.93 18.74 12.24
N VAL A 121 -3.82 17.46 11.89
CA VAL A 121 -4.46 16.36 12.61
C VAL A 121 -3.43 15.26 12.87
N ALA A 122 -3.40 14.76 14.11
CA ALA A 122 -2.73 13.51 14.45
C ALA A 122 -3.77 12.38 14.43
N VAL A 123 -3.35 11.20 13.98
CA VAL A 123 -4.19 10.00 14.01
C VAL A 123 -3.37 8.80 14.47
N ARG A 124 -3.97 8.00 15.35
CA ARG A 124 -3.45 6.73 15.80
C ARG A 124 -4.38 5.62 15.29
N ALA A 125 -3.82 4.71 14.48
CA ALA A 125 -4.50 3.50 14.06
C ALA A 125 -4.19 2.37 15.05
N SER A 126 -5.20 1.63 15.49
CA SER A 126 -5.06 0.53 16.45
C SER A 126 -5.98 -0.63 16.10
N GLN A 127 -5.60 -1.84 16.53
CA GLN A 127 -6.41 -3.04 16.51
C GLN A 127 -6.40 -3.65 17.92
N GLU A 128 -7.57 -3.97 18.46
CA GLU A 128 -7.71 -4.51 19.83
C GLU A 128 -6.95 -3.68 20.88
N GLY A 129 -6.96 -2.35 20.72
CA GLY A 129 -6.26 -1.41 21.61
C GLY A 129 -4.75 -1.28 21.36
N ALA A 130 -4.15 -2.13 20.53
CA ALA A 130 -2.72 -2.09 20.22
C ALA A 130 -2.45 -1.18 19.02
N PRO A 131 -1.59 -0.13 19.14
CA PRO A 131 -1.29 0.75 18.04
C PRO A 131 -0.49 0.04 16.93
N ILE A 132 -0.91 0.22 15.68
CA ILE A 132 -0.26 -0.32 14.49
C ILE A 132 0.39 0.79 13.65
N LEU A 133 -0.13 2.04 13.71
CA LEU A 133 0.40 3.19 13.00
C LEU A 133 0.10 4.47 13.78
N CYS A 134 1.05 5.43 13.75
CA CYS A 134 0.81 6.83 14.09
C CYS A 134 1.10 7.69 12.85
N MET A 135 0.22 8.66 12.56
CA MET A 135 0.35 9.56 11.42
C MET A 135 -0.04 10.98 11.82
N THR A 136 0.64 11.97 11.22
CA THR A 136 0.19 13.36 11.18
C THR A 136 -0.15 13.74 9.75
N ALA A 137 -1.19 14.55 9.56
CA ALA A 137 -1.58 15.11 8.28
C ALA A 137 -1.81 16.61 8.40
N SER A 138 -1.29 17.37 7.44
CA SER A 138 -1.46 18.82 7.36
C SER A 138 -2.29 19.17 6.13
N PHE A 139 -3.22 20.09 6.34
CA PHE A 139 -4.23 20.49 5.35
C PHE A 139 -4.15 21.99 5.12
N GLN A 140 -4.46 22.42 3.91
CA GLN A 140 -4.49 23.82 3.52
C GLN A 140 -5.74 24.15 2.70
N ARG A 141 -6.32 25.32 2.89
CA ARG A 141 -7.27 25.89 1.94
C ARG A 141 -6.55 26.32 0.67
N ALA A 142 -7.21 26.18 -0.47
CA ALA A 142 -6.63 26.61 -1.73
C ALA A 142 -6.32 28.12 -1.70
N GLU A 143 -5.09 28.47 -2.03
CA GLU A 143 -4.65 29.85 -2.19
C GLU A 143 -3.64 29.97 -3.35
N ARG A 144 -3.48 31.20 -3.86
CA ARG A 144 -2.47 31.51 -4.89
C ARG A 144 -1.15 31.85 -4.22
N GLY A 145 -0.04 31.41 -4.80
CA GLY A 145 1.30 31.65 -4.27
C GLY A 145 2.37 31.64 -5.35
N LEU A 146 3.62 31.62 -4.91
CA LEU A 146 4.78 31.42 -5.81
C LEU A 146 4.77 29.98 -6.29
N GLU A 147 5.11 29.77 -7.56
CA GLU A 147 5.16 28.45 -8.18
C GLU A 147 6.50 28.24 -8.89
N HIS A 148 7.07 27.09 -8.67
CA HIS A 148 8.15 26.54 -9.47
C HIS A 148 8.05 25.03 -9.47
N GLN A 149 8.72 24.44 -10.39
CA GLN A 149 8.90 23.00 -10.48
C GLN A 149 10.33 22.79 -10.96
N ASP A 150 11.18 22.37 -10.02
CA ASP A 150 12.49 21.85 -10.39
C ASP A 150 12.37 20.34 -10.39
N GLY A 151 12.92 19.77 -11.38
CA GLY A 151 12.87 18.36 -11.53
C GLY A 151 13.51 17.99 -12.82
N LEU A 152 13.58 16.74 -13.08
CA LEU A 152 14.21 16.13 -14.23
C LEU A 152 13.57 16.54 -15.58
N GLY A 153 12.75 17.61 -15.58
CA GLY A 153 11.97 18.07 -16.72
C GLY A 153 10.66 17.29 -16.88
N PRO A 154 9.90 17.48 -17.97
CA PRO A 154 8.71 16.69 -18.22
C PRO A 154 9.11 15.22 -18.28
N LEU A 155 8.76 14.45 -17.27
CA LEU A 155 9.11 13.03 -17.03
C LEU A 155 10.60 12.72 -17.28
N PRO A 156 11.28 11.92 -16.48
CA PRO A 156 12.68 11.57 -16.74
C PRO A 156 12.84 11.16 -18.20
N ARG A 157 13.65 11.89 -18.96
CA ARG A 157 13.83 11.67 -20.40
C ARG A 157 14.14 10.19 -20.66
N GLY A 158 13.35 9.58 -21.54
CA GLY A 158 13.55 8.18 -21.96
C GLY A 158 12.71 7.17 -21.20
N LEU A 159 11.74 7.57 -20.36
CA LEU A 159 10.72 6.64 -19.89
C LEU A 159 9.79 6.28 -21.05
N PRO A 160 9.48 4.97 -21.25
CA PRO A 160 8.50 4.55 -22.25
C PRO A 160 7.10 5.05 -21.88
N ALA A 161 6.27 5.31 -22.89
CA ALA A 161 4.87 5.64 -22.68
C ALA A 161 4.13 4.46 -22.00
N PRO A 162 3.16 4.72 -21.14
CA PRO A 162 2.47 3.64 -20.44
C PRO A 162 1.76 2.66 -21.39
N GLU A 163 1.26 3.14 -22.53
CA GLU A 163 0.59 2.30 -23.53
C GLU A 163 1.53 1.27 -24.19
N ASP A 164 2.83 1.57 -24.27
CA ASP A 164 3.83 0.67 -24.85
C ASP A 164 4.31 -0.41 -23.87
N LEU A 165 3.89 -0.33 -22.60
CA LEU A 165 4.31 -1.23 -21.54
C LEU A 165 3.27 -2.31 -21.26
N PRO A 166 3.70 -3.58 -21.08
CA PRO A 166 2.81 -4.61 -20.53
C PRO A 166 2.40 -4.27 -19.10
N THR A 167 1.20 -4.70 -18.74
CA THR A 167 0.70 -4.56 -17.36
C THR A 167 1.53 -5.40 -16.39
N LEU A 168 1.45 -5.09 -15.10
CA LEU A 168 2.06 -5.92 -14.06
C LEU A 168 1.54 -7.38 -14.13
N ALA A 169 0.25 -7.57 -14.42
CA ALA A 169 -0.35 -8.89 -14.57
C ALA A 169 0.26 -9.66 -15.76
N ASP A 170 0.45 -9.01 -16.91
CA ASP A 170 1.11 -9.62 -18.08
C ASP A 170 2.55 -10.03 -17.76
N ARG A 171 3.26 -9.22 -16.98
CA ARG A 171 4.63 -9.53 -16.54
C ARG A 171 4.69 -10.74 -15.62
N PHE A 172 3.66 -10.96 -14.77
CA PHE A 172 3.60 -12.10 -13.87
C PHE A 172 3.02 -13.37 -14.52
N ALA A 173 2.19 -13.25 -15.57
CA ALA A 173 1.50 -14.37 -16.20
C ALA A 173 2.42 -15.56 -16.54
N PRO A 174 3.59 -15.40 -17.18
CA PRO A 174 4.50 -16.51 -17.49
C PRO A 174 5.18 -17.10 -16.25
N HIS A 175 5.08 -16.45 -15.09
CA HIS A 175 5.78 -16.80 -13.87
C HIS A 175 4.86 -17.21 -12.71
N LEU A 176 3.57 -17.43 -12.95
CA LEU A 176 2.58 -17.76 -11.90
C LEU A 176 2.95 -18.97 -11.05
N ALA A 177 3.72 -19.92 -11.61
CA ALA A 177 4.22 -21.07 -10.86
C ALA A 177 5.21 -20.69 -9.75
N LYS A 178 5.96 -19.59 -9.91
CA LYS A 178 6.88 -19.03 -8.91
C LYS A 178 6.17 -18.17 -7.86
N VAL A 179 4.94 -17.70 -8.16
CA VAL A 179 4.17 -16.86 -7.25
C VAL A 179 3.51 -17.72 -6.17
N PRO A 180 3.74 -17.45 -4.87
CA PRO A 180 3.06 -18.14 -3.79
C PRO A 180 1.53 -18.15 -4.02
N PRO A 181 0.83 -19.29 -3.83
CA PRO A 181 -0.59 -19.41 -4.17
C PRO A 181 -1.47 -18.29 -3.59
N ARG A 182 -1.20 -17.88 -2.35
CA ARG A 182 -1.92 -16.79 -1.65
C ARG A 182 -1.75 -15.41 -2.30
N LEU A 183 -0.66 -15.19 -3.06
CA LEU A 183 -0.37 -13.91 -3.72
C LEU A 183 -0.81 -13.88 -5.18
N ARG A 184 -1.19 -15.02 -5.79
CA ARG A 184 -1.52 -15.08 -7.23
C ARG A 184 -2.66 -14.13 -7.60
N GLN A 185 -3.65 -14.01 -6.73
CA GLN A 185 -4.78 -13.12 -6.96
C GLN A 185 -4.33 -11.66 -7.05
N LEU A 186 -3.36 -11.22 -6.22
CA LEU A 186 -2.83 -9.86 -6.23
C LEU A 186 -2.23 -9.45 -7.58
N TYR A 187 -1.65 -10.44 -8.30
CA TYR A 187 -1.02 -10.23 -9.60
C TYR A 187 -1.91 -10.62 -10.78
N SER A 188 -3.19 -10.87 -10.54
CA SER A 188 -4.17 -11.08 -11.62
C SER A 188 -4.73 -9.75 -12.12
N ALA A 189 -5.09 -9.73 -13.40
CA ALA A 189 -5.69 -8.52 -14.01
C ALA A 189 -7.05 -8.17 -13.38
N GLU A 190 -7.81 -9.18 -12.93
CA GLU A 190 -9.15 -9.01 -12.39
C GLU A 190 -9.15 -8.49 -10.95
N ALA A 191 -8.15 -8.87 -10.15
CA ALA A 191 -8.14 -8.54 -8.72
C ALA A 191 -7.49 -7.19 -8.40
N ASN A 192 -6.71 -6.61 -9.31
CA ASN A 192 -6.10 -5.31 -9.09
C ASN A 192 -6.93 -4.20 -9.74
N PRO A 193 -7.53 -3.28 -8.97
CA PRO A 193 -8.31 -2.16 -9.51
C PRO A 193 -7.45 -1.07 -10.14
N LEU A 194 -6.11 -1.15 -9.95
CA LEU A 194 -5.15 -0.24 -10.56
C LEU A 194 -4.49 -0.90 -11.77
N ASP A 195 -4.33 -0.16 -12.86
CA ASP A 195 -3.47 -0.51 -13.99
C ASP A 195 -2.04 -0.10 -13.61
N LEU A 196 -1.18 -1.08 -13.38
CA LEU A 196 0.22 -0.89 -13.01
C LEU A 196 1.11 -1.36 -14.16
N ARG A 197 1.99 -0.48 -14.62
CA ARG A 197 2.91 -0.76 -15.72
C ARG A 197 4.35 -0.37 -15.34
N PRO A 198 5.13 -1.31 -14.79
CA PRO A 198 6.54 -1.08 -14.49
C PRO A 198 7.33 -0.77 -15.76
N CYS A 199 8.11 0.32 -15.76
CA CYS A 199 9.02 0.63 -16.86
C CYS A 199 10.11 -0.45 -17.02
N GLU A 200 10.58 -0.97 -15.88
CA GLU A 200 11.45 -2.14 -15.81
C GLU A 200 10.81 -3.16 -14.86
N PHE A 201 10.72 -4.43 -15.28
CA PHE A 201 10.17 -5.48 -14.44
C PHE A 201 11.27 -6.10 -13.58
N VAL A 202 11.23 -5.86 -12.29
CA VAL A 202 12.05 -6.51 -11.28
C VAL A 202 11.19 -7.51 -10.54
N ALA A 203 11.42 -8.80 -10.81
CA ALA A 203 10.66 -9.86 -10.17
C ALA A 203 11.00 -9.93 -8.67
N PRO A 204 10.03 -10.19 -7.77
CA PRO A 204 10.28 -10.27 -6.33
C PRO A 204 11.21 -11.41 -5.88
N TRP A 205 11.59 -12.30 -6.78
CA TRP A 205 12.55 -13.39 -6.59
C TRP A 205 13.88 -13.18 -7.31
N ASP A 206 14.05 -12.04 -8.02
CA ASP A 206 15.25 -11.72 -8.79
C ASP A 206 16.31 -11.11 -7.86
N GLU A 207 17.45 -11.77 -7.72
CA GLU A 207 18.58 -11.36 -6.88
C GLU A 207 19.67 -10.61 -7.68
N SER A 208 19.40 -10.26 -8.93
CA SER A 208 20.35 -9.52 -9.77
C SER A 208 20.58 -8.12 -9.22
N VAL A 209 21.84 -7.74 -9.11
CA VAL A 209 22.25 -6.40 -8.67
C VAL A 209 21.93 -5.37 -9.77
N ARG A 210 21.27 -4.28 -9.39
CA ARG A 210 20.82 -3.21 -10.28
C ARG A 210 21.04 -1.84 -9.67
N ALA A 211 20.92 -0.80 -10.49
CA ALA A 211 20.90 0.56 -9.99
C ALA A 211 19.67 0.78 -9.07
N PRO A 212 19.81 1.51 -7.94
CA PRO A 212 18.74 1.73 -6.97
C PRO A 212 17.69 2.73 -7.48
N ARG A 213 17.03 2.41 -8.58
CA ARG A 213 16.02 3.26 -9.21
C ARG A 213 15.02 2.42 -9.98
N GLN A 214 13.77 2.85 -10.01
CA GLN A 214 12.72 2.28 -10.84
C GLN A 214 11.61 3.29 -11.08
N ALA A 215 10.76 3.02 -12.05
CA ALA A 215 9.59 3.82 -12.34
C ALA A 215 8.40 2.91 -12.65
N VAL A 216 7.21 3.31 -12.20
CA VAL A 216 5.97 2.58 -12.41
C VAL A 216 4.87 3.55 -12.80
N TRP A 217 4.25 3.33 -13.94
CA TRP A 217 3.01 4.00 -14.32
C TRP A 217 1.83 3.37 -13.59
N VAL A 218 0.90 4.22 -13.16
CA VAL A 218 -0.30 3.82 -12.43
C VAL A 218 -1.50 4.66 -12.85
N ARG A 219 -2.65 4.01 -12.97
CA ARG A 219 -3.98 4.67 -12.98
C ARG A 219 -5.05 3.73 -12.43
N ALA A 220 -6.16 4.28 -11.98
CA ALA A 220 -7.37 3.48 -11.74
C ALA A 220 -7.91 2.96 -13.07
N LYS A 221 -8.36 1.70 -13.11
CA LYS A 221 -8.88 1.06 -14.33
C LYS A 221 -10.26 1.57 -14.73
N ASP A 222 -11.00 2.10 -13.78
CA ASP A 222 -12.34 2.65 -14.00
C ASP A 222 -12.33 4.15 -13.72
N PRO A 223 -13.22 4.93 -14.37
CA PRO A 223 -13.38 6.34 -14.06
C PRO A 223 -13.75 6.56 -12.59
N LEU A 224 -13.20 7.59 -12.00
CA LEU A 224 -13.50 8.01 -10.63
C LEU A 224 -14.45 9.21 -10.62
N PRO A 225 -15.21 9.42 -9.52
CA PRO A 225 -16.13 10.55 -9.42
C PRO A 225 -15.43 11.87 -9.73
N PRO A 226 -16.03 12.76 -10.54
CA PRO A 226 -15.47 14.08 -10.78
C PRO A 226 -15.58 14.94 -9.51
N GLY A 227 -14.59 15.83 -9.31
CA GLY A 227 -14.63 16.86 -8.25
C GLY A 227 -14.21 16.41 -6.86
N ASP A 228 -13.95 15.14 -6.62
CA ASP A 228 -13.50 14.64 -5.31
C ASP A 228 -11.97 14.46 -5.26
N GLY A 229 -11.25 15.57 -5.05
CA GLY A 229 -9.79 15.54 -4.90
C GLY A 229 -9.30 14.69 -3.72
N ALA A 230 -10.12 14.57 -2.68
CA ALA A 230 -9.78 13.79 -1.49
C ALA A 230 -9.70 12.29 -1.78
N VAL A 231 -10.57 11.74 -2.64
CA VAL A 231 -10.49 10.35 -3.09
C VAL A 231 -9.19 10.09 -3.85
N HIS A 232 -8.81 10.97 -4.77
CA HIS A 232 -7.56 10.83 -5.52
C HIS A 232 -6.33 10.83 -4.59
N GLN A 233 -6.31 11.70 -3.57
CA GLN A 233 -5.24 11.75 -2.58
C GLN A 233 -5.15 10.46 -1.75
N ARG A 234 -6.29 9.88 -1.34
CA ARG A 234 -6.33 8.58 -0.63
C ARG A 234 -5.82 7.43 -1.50
N LEU A 235 -6.24 7.37 -2.76
CA LEU A 235 -5.79 6.32 -3.69
C LEU A 235 -4.30 6.44 -4.01
N LEU A 236 -3.76 7.65 -4.16
CA LEU A 236 -2.33 7.84 -4.32
C LEU A 236 -1.57 7.42 -3.07
N THR A 237 -2.04 7.82 -1.88
CA THR A 237 -1.45 7.38 -0.60
C THR A 237 -1.42 5.85 -0.49
N TYR A 238 -2.52 5.18 -0.87
CA TYR A 238 -2.58 3.72 -0.94
C TYR A 238 -1.51 3.14 -1.85
N PHE A 239 -1.33 3.71 -3.04
CA PHE A 239 -0.41 3.20 -4.05
C PHE A 239 1.07 3.43 -3.70
N THR A 240 1.44 4.57 -3.10
CA THR A 240 2.84 4.97 -2.92
C THR A 240 3.66 4.02 -2.05
N ASP A 241 3.03 3.20 -1.21
CA ASP A 241 3.69 2.16 -0.40
C ASP A 241 4.04 0.89 -1.21
N TRP A 242 3.57 0.77 -2.46
CA TRP A 242 3.66 -0.47 -3.23
C TRP A 242 5.09 -0.93 -3.56
N ALA A 243 5.96 -0.05 -4.03
CA ALA A 243 7.25 -0.45 -4.60
C ALA A 243 8.45 0.28 -3.98
N LEU A 244 8.21 1.29 -3.14
CA LEU A 244 9.23 2.24 -2.74
C LEU A 244 10.38 1.56 -1.97
N LEU A 245 10.08 0.70 -0.99
CA LEU A 245 11.11 -0.05 -0.25
C LEU A 245 11.90 -1.01 -1.14
N GLY A 246 11.25 -1.63 -2.13
CA GLY A 246 11.90 -2.53 -3.08
C GLY A 246 13.04 -1.88 -3.87
N THR A 247 12.98 -0.57 -4.06
CA THR A 247 14.03 0.20 -4.73
C THR A 247 15.35 0.14 -3.97
N ALA A 248 15.30 0.13 -2.64
CA ALA A 248 16.48 0.04 -1.79
C ALA A 248 17.14 -1.35 -1.80
N LEU A 249 16.42 -2.39 -2.22
CA LEU A 249 16.97 -3.75 -2.33
C LEU A 249 17.80 -3.95 -3.61
N GLN A 250 17.54 -3.20 -4.67
CA GLN A 250 18.11 -3.45 -5.99
C GLN A 250 19.64 -3.48 -6.07
N PRO A 251 20.41 -2.69 -5.29
CA PRO A 251 21.89 -2.78 -5.30
C PRO A 251 22.45 -3.99 -4.57
N HIS A 252 21.61 -4.86 -4.00
CA HIS A 252 22.04 -5.96 -3.16
C HIS A 252 21.69 -7.31 -3.80
N PRO A 253 22.53 -8.37 -3.64
CA PRO A 253 22.25 -9.71 -4.17
C PRO A 253 21.21 -10.42 -3.30
N THR A 254 20.00 -9.87 -3.27
CA THR A 254 18.84 -10.36 -2.51
C THR A 254 17.54 -9.99 -3.20
N ALA A 255 16.46 -10.62 -2.82
CA ALA A 255 15.14 -10.39 -3.41
C ALA A 255 14.06 -10.25 -2.33
N MET A 256 12.96 -9.56 -2.66
CA MET A 256 11.87 -9.28 -1.71
C MET A 256 11.24 -10.56 -1.12
N TRP A 257 11.20 -11.66 -1.89
CA TRP A 257 10.64 -12.94 -1.44
C TRP A 257 11.68 -13.93 -0.90
N ARG A 258 12.90 -13.50 -0.69
CA ARG A 258 13.91 -14.33 -0.04
C ARG A 258 13.52 -14.60 1.41
N ARG A 259 13.59 -15.90 1.84
CA ARG A 259 13.15 -16.32 3.19
C ARG A 259 13.94 -15.65 4.30
N GLU A 260 15.22 -15.41 4.06
CA GLU A 260 16.16 -14.82 5.02
C GLU A 260 15.96 -13.31 5.14
N LEU A 261 15.32 -12.67 4.15
CA LEU A 261 15.08 -11.24 4.20
C LEU A 261 13.86 -10.93 5.08
N GLN A 262 14.09 -10.15 6.13
CA GLN A 262 13.03 -9.49 6.88
C GLN A 262 12.88 -8.06 6.35
N ALA A 263 11.80 -7.81 5.62
CA ALA A 263 11.48 -6.49 5.11
C ALA A 263 10.16 -5.98 5.70
N ALA A 264 10.13 -4.72 6.13
CA ALA A 264 8.93 -4.05 6.63
C ALA A 264 9.12 -2.53 6.56
N SER A 265 8.07 -1.80 6.18
CA SER A 265 8.05 -0.34 6.26
C SER A 265 8.17 0.12 7.71
N LEU A 266 8.98 1.14 7.98
CA LEU A 266 9.15 1.77 9.28
C LEU A 266 8.50 3.16 9.29
N SER A 267 8.70 3.94 8.24
CA SER A 267 8.08 5.25 8.06
C SER A 267 7.69 5.48 6.61
N HIS A 268 6.70 6.34 6.38
CA HIS A 268 6.32 6.80 5.04
C HIS A 268 5.82 8.25 5.10
N SER A 269 6.16 9.04 4.09
CA SER A 269 5.68 10.41 3.95
C SER A 269 5.25 10.69 2.52
N VAL A 270 4.20 11.49 2.38
CA VAL A 270 3.70 11.99 1.09
C VAL A 270 3.50 13.50 1.20
N THR A 271 4.07 14.26 0.28
CA THR A 271 3.80 15.69 0.08
C THR A 271 3.09 15.88 -1.26
N PHE A 272 1.89 16.43 -1.22
CA PHE A 272 1.08 16.71 -2.42
C PHE A 272 1.35 18.14 -2.89
N HIS A 273 1.72 18.30 -4.15
CA HIS A 273 2.14 19.60 -4.71
C HIS A 273 1.04 20.23 -5.57
N ARG A 274 0.34 19.43 -6.37
CA ARG A 274 -0.65 19.89 -7.34
C ARG A 274 -1.84 18.96 -7.41
N PRO A 275 -3.02 19.46 -7.83
CA PRO A 275 -4.15 18.59 -8.12
C PRO A 275 -3.84 17.58 -9.22
N PHE A 276 -4.35 16.38 -9.08
CA PHE A 276 -4.20 15.27 -10.02
C PHE A 276 -5.43 14.36 -9.99
N ARG A 277 -5.49 13.45 -10.96
CA ARG A 277 -6.50 12.40 -11.00
C ARG A 277 -5.84 11.02 -11.03
N MET A 278 -6.34 10.09 -10.22
CA MET A 278 -5.85 8.71 -10.18
C MET A 278 -6.40 7.84 -11.33
N ASP A 279 -7.38 8.31 -12.08
CA ASP A 279 -7.87 7.68 -13.31
C ASP A 279 -7.22 8.25 -14.58
N ALA A 280 -6.27 9.18 -14.44
CA ALA A 280 -5.28 9.55 -15.44
C ALA A 280 -3.94 8.89 -15.13
N TRP A 281 -3.05 8.77 -16.11
CA TRP A 281 -1.74 8.21 -15.89
C TRP A 281 -0.87 9.09 -14.97
N LEU A 282 -0.31 8.44 -13.97
CA LEU A 282 0.71 8.99 -13.08
C LEU A 282 1.94 8.08 -13.13
N CYS A 283 3.13 8.66 -13.11
CA CYS A 283 4.39 7.92 -13.06
C CYS A 283 5.07 8.13 -11.70
N HIS A 284 5.23 7.07 -10.92
CA HIS A 284 6.01 7.09 -9.69
C HIS A 284 7.45 6.72 -10.00
N VAL A 285 8.34 7.71 -10.00
CA VAL A 285 9.78 7.57 -10.23
C VAL A 285 10.46 7.49 -8.88
N MET A 286 11.20 6.41 -8.64
CA MET A 286 11.77 6.08 -7.33
C MET A 286 13.28 5.90 -7.41
N ARG A 287 13.97 6.32 -6.35
CA ARG A 287 15.40 6.08 -6.15
C ARG A 287 15.72 5.81 -4.69
N SER A 288 16.75 5.03 -4.42
CA SER A 288 17.26 4.85 -3.07
C SER A 288 18.66 5.45 -2.96
N PRO A 289 18.86 6.48 -2.15
CA PRO A 289 20.18 7.07 -1.95
C PRO A 289 21.05 6.29 -0.95
N SER A 290 20.43 5.44 -0.09
CA SER A 290 21.17 4.77 1.00
C SER A 290 20.48 3.54 1.54
N ALA A 291 21.27 2.55 1.92
CA ALA A 291 20.88 1.47 2.83
C ALA A 291 22.00 1.27 3.85
N SER A 292 21.67 1.23 5.14
CA SER A 292 22.63 1.04 6.22
C SER A 292 21.95 0.58 7.52
N GLY A 293 22.69 -0.05 8.41
CA GLY A 293 22.18 -0.47 9.73
C GLY A 293 20.93 -1.36 9.67
N GLY A 294 20.82 -2.20 8.63
CA GLY A 294 19.65 -3.06 8.40
C GLY A 294 18.39 -2.31 7.93
N ARG A 295 18.54 -1.09 7.44
CA ARG A 295 17.46 -0.26 6.89
C ARG A 295 17.79 0.21 5.49
N GLY A 296 16.76 0.39 4.65
CA GLY A 296 16.83 1.06 3.37
C GLY A 296 15.99 2.32 3.38
N PHE A 297 16.48 3.37 2.72
CA PHE A 297 15.75 4.62 2.51
C PHE A 297 15.52 4.84 1.04
N ALA A 298 14.30 5.21 0.67
CA ALA A 298 13.92 5.49 -0.70
C ALA A 298 13.12 6.79 -0.79
N LEU A 299 13.30 7.46 -1.91
CA LEU A 299 12.61 8.69 -2.32
C LEU A 299 11.83 8.42 -3.60
N GLY A 300 10.67 9.06 -3.75
CA GLY A 300 9.86 8.98 -4.95
C GLY A 300 9.28 10.33 -5.36
N GLU A 301 9.09 10.49 -6.65
CA GLU A 301 8.40 11.62 -7.28
C GLU A 301 7.26 11.08 -8.12
N VAL A 302 6.07 11.63 -7.96
CA VAL A 302 4.90 11.25 -8.75
C VAL A 302 4.63 12.36 -9.76
N TRP A 303 4.65 11.98 -11.03
CA TRP A 303 4.49 12.87 -12.16
C TRP A 303 3.21 12.55 -12.91
N SER A 304 2.47 13.55 -13.32
CA SER A 304 1.40 13.38 -14.30
C SER A 304 2.00 13.21 -15.71
N GLU A 305 1.22 12.63 -16.63
CA GLU A 305 1.63 12.36 -18.01
C GLU A 305 2.05 13.65 -18.76
N ASP A 306 1.42 14.77 -18.43
CA ASP A 306 1.76 16.10 -18.96
C ASP A 306 2.99 16.75 -18.28
N GLY A 307 3.71 15.99 -17.45
CA GLY A 307 4.99 16.41 -16.87
C GLY A 307 4.88 17.33 -15.67
N ARG A 308 3.77 17.32 -14.93
CA ARG A 308 3.65 18.07 -13.66
C ARG A 308 4.03 17.17 -12.48
N LEU A 309 4.87 17.69 -11.59
CA LEU A 309 5.15 17.04 -10.31
C LEU A 309 3.94 17.20 -9.39
N VAL A 310 3.23 16.11 -9.10
CA VAL A 310 1.99 16.12 -8.32
C VAL A 310 2.21 15.71 -6.87
N ALA A 311 3.20 14.85 -6.59
CA ALA A 311 3.55 14.49 -5.23
C ALA A 311 5.02 14.05 -5.10
N SER A 312 5.57 14.16 -3.89
CA SER A 312 6.85 13.57 -3.50
C SER A 312 6.64 12.62 -2.33
N THR A 313 7.42 11.54 -2.30
CA THR A 313 7.31 10.48 -1.29
C THR A 313 8.67 10.14 -0.69
N SER A 314 8.68 9.68 0.55
CA SER A 314 9.86 9.07 1.16
C SER A 314 9.46 7.90 2.04
N GLN A 315 10.33 6.88 2.13
CA GLN A 315 10.09 5.71 2.96
C GLN A 315 11.40 5.21 3.54
N GLU A 316 11.42 4.93 4.84
CA GLU A 316 12.43 4.09 5.45
C GLU A 316 11.81 2.71 5.78
N GLY A 317 12.57 1.64 5.53
CA GLY A 317 12.11 0.30 5.86
C GLY A 317 13.23 -0.57 6.41
N LEU A 318 12.84 -1.54 7.22
CA LEU A 318 13.71 -2.61 7.67
C LEU A 318 14.09 -3.49 6.46
N MET A 319 15.38 -3.78 6.32
CA MET A 319 15.95 -4.68 5.34
C MET A 319 17.03 -5.53 6.03
N ARG A 320 16.61 -6.52 6.80
CA ARG A 320 17.51 -7.35 7.59
C ARG A 320 17.62 -8.74 6.97
N VAL A 321 18.82 -9.12 6.59
CA VAL A 321 19.14 -10.51 6.24
C VAL A 321 19.42 -11.27 7.53
N ARG A 322 18.64 -12.32 7.81
CA ARG A 322 18.87 -13.21 8.96
C ARG A 322 19.96 -14.19 8.60
N SER A 323 20.96 -14.35 9.47
CA SER A 323 21.93 -15.43 9.31
C SER A 323 21.20 -16.77 9.45
N THR A 324 21.54 -17.71 8.58
CA THR A 324 21.07 -19.11 8.66
C THR A 324 21.86 -19.95 9.64
N GLU A 325 22.90 -19.36 10.27
CA GLU A 325 23.68 -20.03 11.30
C GLU A 325 22.96 -19.97 12.65
N ARG A 326 22.37 -21.08 13.05
CA ARG A 326 22.13 -21.52 14.41
C ARG A 326 22.76 -22.88 14.61
#